data_706fa0fa9f5c031fd92cecfd3ee4dbe1
#
_entry.id   706fa0fa9f5c031fd92cecfd3ee4dbe1
#
_cell.length_a   1.000
_cell.length_b   1.000
_cell.length_c   1.000
_cell.angle_alpha   90.00
_cell.angle_beta   90.00
_cell.angle_gamma   90.00
#
_symmetry.space_group_name_H-M   'P 1'
#
loop_
_entity.id
_entity.type
_entity.pdbx_description
1 polymer ?
#
loop_
_entity_poly.entity_id
_entity_poly.type
_entity_poly.pdbx_seq_one_letter_code
_entity_poly.pdbx_strand_id
1 'polypeptide(L)'
;MSAMTGTACVPHAPRLTPAWTYRPGPDVAHSPPPGLVEAQSLAKAAAMAALAFAAPGVTEREVELAGSDHLSAAGVEHVWTITNVGVGSNTHICFPTHPPTDLAIAKRDVVMVDIHPITPAGFWGDCTRCRVIGDYPEAVSALRDLEALHYETLEKCRPGMPANELFGLSAQRLMPEGFELLDLLANIGHSLTPGAAYLHNFIDAGNETPMWGAWAVEPFAARDGIAVKVEDLVWFGRDTCQIL
;
A
#
# COMPACT_ATOMS: atom_id res chain seq x y z
N MET A 1 19.49 24.45 8.50
CA MET A 1 18.83 23.75 7.39
C MET A 1 19.92 23.01 6.62
N SER A 2 20.09 21.72 6.87
CA SER A 2 21.01 20.89 6.09
C SER A 2 20.29 20.56 4.79
N ALA A 3 20.89 20.88 3.65
CA ALA A 3 20.37 20.48 2.34
C ALA A 3 20.35 18.95 2.31
N MET A 4 19.16 18.37 2.15
CA MET A 4 19.02 16.95 1.88
C MET A 4 19.68 16.68 0.53
N THR A 5 20.82 16.00 0.54
CA THR A 5 21.56 15.59 -0.66
C THR A 5 21.15 14.16 -1.08
N GLY A 6 19.93 13.76 -0.74
CA GLY A 6 19.39 12.46 -1.13
C GLY A 6 19.25 12.40 -2.64
N THR A 7 19.91 11.45 -3.27
CA THR A 7 19.55 11.04 -4.62
C THR A 7 18.24 10.28 -4.48
N ALA A 8 17.14 10.87 -4.93
CA ALA A 8 15.88 10.15 -5.00
C ALA A 8 16.15 8.75 -5.56
N CYS A 9 15.57 7.72 -4.95
CA CYS A 9 15.55 6.39 -5.56
C CYS A 9 14.86 6.54 -6.91
N VAL A 10 15.64 6.81 -7.97
CA VAL A 10 15.09 7.02 -9.31
C VAL A 10 14.50 5.67 -9.70
N PRO A 11 13.18 5.57 -9.93
CA PRO A 11 12.60 4.36 -10.43
C PRO A 11 13.27 4.06 -11.77
N HIS A 12 14.18 3.09 -11.81
CA HIS A 12 14.46 2.41 -13.07
C HIS A 12 13.14 1.81 -13.54
N ALA A 13 12.91 1.79 -14.84
CA ALA A 13 11.69 1.27 -15.46
C ALA A 13 11.13 0.11 -14.65
N PRO A 14 9.86 0.15 -14.24
CA PRO A 14 9.30 -0.77 -13.26
C PRO A 14 9.61 -2.20 -13.66
N ARG A 15 10.23 -2.96 -12.78
CA ARG A 15 10.41 -4.40 -12.97
C ARG A 15 9.06 -5.04 -12.67
N LEU A 16 8.24 -5.20 -13.71
CA LEU A 16 6.92 -5.82 -13.62
C LEU A 16 6.98 -7.31 -13.27
N THR A 17 8.18 -7.90 -13.22
CA THR A 17 8.38 -9.31 -12.85
C THR A 17 9.36 -9.38 -11.70
N PRO A 18 8.93 -9.85 -10.51
CA PRO A 18 9.82 -10.08 -9.38
C PRO A 18 10.96 -11.04 -9.75
N ALA A 19 12.17 -10.80 -9.22
CA ALA A 19 13.30 -11.70 -9.40
C ALA A 19 13.11 -13.03 -8.63
N TRP A 20 12.37 -13.01 -7.52
CA TRP A 20 11.98 -14.19 -6.78
C TRP A 20 10.75 -14.83 -7.40
N THR A 21 10.63 -16.15 -7.30
CA THR A 21 9.51 -16.90 -7.84
C THR A 21 8.95 -17.87 -6.79
N TYR A 22 7.64 -18.06 -6.81
CA TYR A 22 6.95 -19.15 -6.15
C TYR A 22 5.81 -19.64 -7.05
N ARG A 23 5.29 -20.83 -6.80
CA ARG A 23 4.11 -21.33 -7.52
C ARG A 23 2.87 -21.00 -6.69
N PRO A 24 2.03 -20.05 -7.14
CA PRO A 24 0.77 -19.79 -6.47
C PRO A 24 -0.16 -20.99 -6.68
N GLY A 25 -0.72 -21.51 -5.59
CA GLY A 25 -1.61 -22.66 -5.62
C GLY A 25 -1.62 -23.38 -4.27
N PRO A 26 -2.38 -24.46 -4.13
CA PRO A 26 -2.50 -25.19 -2.85
C PRO A 26 -1.18 -25.79 -2.35
N ASP A 27 -0.15 -25.88 -3.21
CA ASP A 27 1.19 -26.34 -2.84
C ASP A 27 2.14 -25.22 -2.40
N VAL A 28 1.63 -24.00 -2.25
CA VAL A 28 2.41 -22.86 -1.75
C VAL A 28 2.99 -23.16 -0.36
N ALA A 29 4.12 -22.54 0.00
CA ALA A 29 4.73 -22.70 1.31
C ALA A 29 3.77 -22.28 2.44
N HIS A 30 3.93 -22.88 3.64
CA HIS A 30 3.17 -22.49 4.83
C HIS A 30 3.44 -21.04 5.22
N SER A 31 4.72 -20.65 5.19
CA SER A 31 5.18 -19.31 5.59
C SER A 31 5.72 -18.54 4.39
N PRO A 32 5.66 -17.21 4.44
CA PRO A 32 6.24 -16.35 3.42
C PRO A 32 7.76 -16.53 3.35
N PRO A 33 8.37 -16.31 2.16
CA PRO A 33 9.83 -16.24 2.07
C PRO A 33 10.38 -15.14 2.99
N PRO A 34 11.50 -15.37 3.71
CA PRO A 34 12.09 -14.35 4.58
C PRO A 34 12.36 -13.01 3.88
N GLY A 35 12.82 -13.04 2.61
CA GLY A 35 13.06 -11.84 1.83
C GLY A 35 11.78 -11.04 1.52
N LEU A 36 10.61 -11.68 1.45
CA LEU A 36 9.33 -10.98 1.32
C LEU A 36 8.95 -10.26 2.61
N VAL A 37 9.17 -10.91 3.75
CA VAL A 37 8.96 -10.29 5.07
C VAL A 37 9.88 -9.08 5.25
N GLU A 38 11.15 -9.19 4.84
CA GLU A 38 12.11 -8.09 4.83
C GLU A 38 11.64 -6.94 3.93
N ALA A 39 11.24 -7.23 2.69
CA ALA A 39 10.75 -6.22 1.74
C ALA A 39 9.55 -5.46 2.29
N GLN A 40 8.59 -6.17 2.90
CA GLN A 40 7.42 -5.54 3.51
C GLN A 40 7.77 -4.72 4.75
N SER A 41 8.70 -5.19 5.56
CA SER A 41 9.19 -4.43 6.72
C SER A 41 9.86 -3.12 6.28
N LEU A 42 10.64 -3.16 5.20
CA LEU A 42 11.26 -1.97 4.60
C LEU A 42 10.22 -1.00 4.03
N ALA A 43 9.18 -1.50 3.34
CA ALA A 43 8.09 -0.67 2.84
C ALA A 43 7.37 0.06 4.00
N LYS A 44 7.00 -0.65 5.05
CA LYS A 44 6.37 -0.07 6.25
C LYS A 44 7.27 0.97 6.92
N ALA A 45 8.55 0.67 7.09
CA ALA A 45 9.51 1.59 7.71
C ALA A 45 9.69 2.87 6.88
N ALA A 46 9.79 2.74 5.56
CA ALA A 46 9.93 3.88 4.66
C ALA A 46 8.68 4.75 4.60
N ALA A 47 7.48 4.15 4.55
CA ALA A 47 6.22 4.90 4.63
C ALA A 47 6.11 5.68 5.95
N MET A 48 6.47 5.06 7.08
CA MET A 48 6.47 5.74 8.37
C MET A 48 7.54 6.84 8.47
N ALA A 49 8.72 6.66 7.87
CA ALA A 49 9.76 7.68 7.81
C ALA A 49 9.30 8.90 6.98
N ALA A 50 8.69 8.67 5.82
CA ALA A 50 8.10 9.70 4.98
C ALA A 50 7.02 10.49 5.74
N LEU A 51 6.09 9.79 6.39
CA LEU A 51 5.03 10.40 7.19
C LEU A 51 5.56 11.16 8.42
N ALA A 52 6.64 10.69 9.04
CA ALA A 52 7.28 11.41 10.16
C ALA A 52 7.86 12.76 9.72
N PHE A 53 8.32 12.85 8.47
CA PHE A 53 8.83 14.10 7.87
C PHE A 53 7.71 15.08 7.49
N ALA A 54 6.49 14.59 7.28
CA ALA A 54 5.33 15.38 6.84
C ALA A 54 4.96 16.46 7.87
N ALA A 55 4.94 17.72 7.44
CA ALA A 55 4.56 18.88 8.24
C ALA A 55 3.95 19.98 7.35
N PRO A 56 3.17 20.91 7.89
CA PRO A 56 2.64 22.02 7.09
C PRO A 56 3.71 22.78 6.32
N GLY A 57 3.50 22.96 5.02
CA GLY A 57 4.43 23.63 4.10
C GLY A 57 5.45 22.70 3.42
N VAL A 58 5.58 21.44 3.86
CA VAL A 58 6.36 20.40 3.15
C VAL A 58 5.56 19.94 1.94
N THR A 59 6.22 19.71 0.82
CA THR A 59 5.59 19.26 -0.43
C THR A 59 5.53 17.73 -0.53
N GLU A 60 4.65 17.22 -1.40
CA GLU A 60 4.58 15.78 -1.71
C GLU A 60 5.94 15.22 -2.13
N ARG A 61 6.70 15.95 -2.98
CA ARG A 61 8.05 15.55 -3.39
C ARG A 61 9.03 15.43 -2.23
N GLU A 62 8.97 16.35 -1.28
CA GLU A 62 9.86 16.30 -0.12
C GLU A 62 9.50 15.14 0.81
N VAL A 63 8.22 14.79 0.92
CA VAL A 63 7.75 13.59 1.64
C VAL A 63 8.22 12.31 0.93
N GLU A 64 8.09 12.24 -0.41
CA GLU A 64 8.59 11.13 -1.22
C GLU A 64 10.09 10.94 -1.03
N LEU A 65 10.87 12.04 -1.11
CA LEU A 65 12.33 12.01 -0.92
C LEU A 65 12.71 11.46 0.45
N ALA A 66 11.98 11.81 1.51
CA ALA A 66 12.25 11.27 2.85
C ALA A 66 12.05 9.75 2.93
N GLY A 67 11.03 9.21 2.25
CA GLY A 67 10.83 7.77 2.12
C GLY A 67 11.92 7.09 1.30
N SER A 68 12.29 7.69 0.17
CA SER A 68 13.35 7.23 -0.73
C SER A 68 14.73 7.22 -0.06
N ASP A 69 15.04 8.25 0.72
CA ASP A 69 16.29 8.33 1.50
C ASP A 69 16.36 7.20 2.54
N HIS A 70 15.24 6.88 3.20
CA HIS A 70 15.16 5.76 4.13
C HIS A 70 15.44 4.42 3.43
N LEU A 71 14.84 4.19 2.26
CA LEU A 71 15.08 2.99 1.46
C LEU A 71 16.53 2.89 0.98
N SER A 72 17.10 4.00 0.49
CA SER A 72 18.49 4.07 0.02
C SER A 72 19.48 3.77 1.15
N ALA A 73 19.22 4.28 2.37
CA ALA A 73 20.04 3.97 3.54
C ALA A 73 20.00 2.47 3.93
N ALA A 74 18.92 1.76 3.56
CA ALA A 74 18.78 0.32 3.72
C ALA A 74 19.31 -0.49 2.51
N GLY A 75 19.96 0.16 1.51
CA GLY A 75 20.51 -0.49 0.32
C GLY A 75 19.47 -0.82 -0.75
N VAL A 76 18.27 -0.24 -0.68
CA VAL A 76 17.23 -0.38 -1.71
C VAL A 76 17.45 0.69 -2.78
N GLU A 77 17.67 0.27 -4.03
CA GLU A 77 17.95 1.16 -5.16
C GLU A 77 16.78 1.25 -6.16
N HIS A 78 15.76 0.42 -6.00
CA HIS A 78 14.66 0.30 -6.95
C HIS A 78 13.31 0.19 -6.30
N VAL A 79 12.30 0.70 -7.00
CA VAL A 79 10.88 0.48 -6.71
C VAL A 79 10.24 -0.25 -7.90
N TRP A 80 9.21 -1.07 -7.67
CA TRP A 80 8.54 -1.79 -8.77
C TRP A 80 7.44 -0.94 -9.42
N THR A 81 6.92 0.08 -8.71
CA THR A 81 6.13 1.19 -9.27
C THR A 81 6.53 2.48 -8.58
N ILE A 82 6.07 3.62 -9.08
CA ILE A 82 6.40 4.92 -8.47
C ILE A 82 5.82 5.02 -7.06
N THR A 83 6.54 5.69 -6.18
CA THR A 83 6.00 6.08 -4.88
C THR A 83 4.91 7.14 -5.09
N ASN A 84 3.72 6.91 -4.55
CA ASN A 84 2.67 7.92 -4.53
C ASN A 84 2.69 8.66 -3.19
N VAL A 85 2.59 9.98 -3.26
CA VAL A 85 2.31 10.82 -2.09
C VAL A 85 1.16 11.73 -2.47
N GLY A 86 0.10 11.71 -1.69
CA GLY A 86 -1.05 12.58 -1.87
C GLY A 86 -1.29 13.46 -0.66
N VAL A 87 -1.51 14.78 -0.89
CA VAL A 87 -1.99 15.72 0.12
C VAL A 87 -3.17 16.52 -0.41
N GLY A 88 -4.04 17.02 0.46
CA GLY A 88 -5.21 17.79 0.05
C GLY A 88 -6.07 17.07 -0.98
N SER A 89 -6.33 17.70 -2.13
CA SER A 89 -7.10 17.10 -3.23
C SER A 89 -6.43 15.86 -3.85
N ASN A 90 -5.10 15.77 -3.78
CA ASN A 90 -4.36 14.64 -4.36
C ASN A 90 -4.51 13.35 -3.54
N THR A 91 -5.03 13.42 -2.29
CA THR A 91 -5.38 12.20 -1.54
C THR A 91 -6.46 11.35 -2.19
N HIS A 92 -7.24 11.92 -3.13
CA HIS A 92 -8.28 11.19 -3.87
C HIS A 92 -7.72 10.43 -5.09
N ILE A 93 -6.41 10.48 -5.32
CA ILE A 93 -5.75 9.86 -6.46
C ILE A 93 -4.57 9.05 -5.95
N CYS A 94 -4.67 7.73 -6.05
CA CYS A 94 -3.57 6.81 -5.76
C CYS A 94 -3.44 5.85 -6.94
N PHE A 95 -2.61 6.26 -7.92
CA PHE A 95 -2.45 5.48 -9.14
C PHE A 95 -1.00 5.56 -9.66
N PRO A 96 -0.43 4.49 -10.21
CA PRO A 96 0.97 4.41 -10.65
C PRO A 96 1.41 5.48 -11.66
N THR A 97 0.49 6.23 -12.23
CA THR A 97 0.78 7.30 -13.21
C THR A 97 0.75 8.72 -12.62
N HIS A 98 0.52 8.83 -11.30
CA HIS A 98 0.45 10.13 -10.62
C HIS A 98 1.65 10.34 -9.70
N PRO A 99 2.75 10.91 -10.22
CA PRO A 99 3.94 11.19 -9.40
C PRO A 99 3.64 12.30 -8.39
N PRO A 100 4.36 12.32 -7.25
CA PRO A 100 4.30 13.41 -6.29
C PRO A 100 4.55 14.78 -6.93
N THR A 101 3.80 15.77 -6.46
CA THR A 101 3.82 17.15 -7.00
C THR A 101 4.48 18.12 -6.02
N ASP A 102 4.49 19.42 -6.38
CA ASP A 102 4.93 20.51 -5.49
C ASP A 102 3.77 21.04 -4.62
N LEU A 103 2.64 20.30 -4.54
CA LEU A 103 1.54 20.65 -3.62
C LEU A 103 2.04 20.49 -2.18
N ALA A 104 1.88 21.57 -1.41
CA ALA A 104 2.33 21.61 -0.03
C ALA A 104 1.24 21.19 0.95
N ILE A 105 1.63 20.49 1.99
CA ILE A 105 0.77 20.08 3.10
C ILE A 105 0.17 21.31 3.77
N ALA A 106 -1.14 21.33 3.92
CA ALA A 106 -1.86 22.38 4.63
C ALA A 106 -1.73 22.22 6.17
N LYS A 107 -2.16 23.24 6.92
CA LYS A 107 -2.18 23.17 8.39
C LYS A 107 -3.18 22.14 8.93
N ARG A 108 -4.17 21.77 8.13
CA ARG A 108 -5.18 20.74 8.39
C ARG A 108 -5.27 19.90 7.11
N ASP A 109 -4.78 18.68 7.17
CA ASP A 109 -4.62 17.86 5.96
C ASP A 109 -4.59 16.36 6.28
N VAL A 110 -4.69 15.54 5.25
CA VAL A 110 -4.32 14.13 5.24
C VAL A 110 -3.10 13.98 4.34
N VAL A 111 -2.10 13.27 4.80
CA VAL A 111 -0.95 12.86 3.99
C VAL A 111 -1.03 11.36 3.79
N MET A 112 -1.07 10.92 2.56
CA MET A 112 -1.03 9.53 2.15
C MET A 112 0.33 9.23 1.50
N VAL A 113 0.96 8.12 1.89
CA VAL A 113 2.21 7.63 1.30
C VAL A 113 2.02 6.17 0.93
N ASP A 114 2.29 5.86 -0.33
CA ASP A 114 2.23 4.54 -0.92
C ASP A 114 3.58 4.20 -1.56
N ILE A 115 4.28 3.17 -1.06
CA ILE A 115 5.69 2.95 -1.35
C ILE A 115 6.01 1.47 -1.65
N HIS A 116 6.84 1.23 -2.67
CA HIS A 116 6.94 -0.02 -3.41
C HIS A 116 8.39 -0.51 -3.59
N PRO A 117 9.16 -0.80 -2.52
CA PRO A 117 10.58 -1.15 -2.64
C PRO A 117 10.80 -2.51 -3.32
N ILE A 118 11.93 -2.61 -4.05
CA ILE A 118 12.51 -3.87 -4.48
C ILE A 118 13.80 -4.07 -3.70
N THR A 119 13.88 -5.11 -2.88
CA THR A 119 15.12 -5.44 -2.16
C THR A 119 16.24 -5.88 -3.13
N PRO A 120 17.53 -5.82 -2.74
CA PRO A 120 18.61 -6.35 -3.55
C PRO A 120 18.44 -7.83 -3.94
N ALA A 121 17.75 -8.60 -3.13
CA ALA A 121 17.37 -9.98 -3.42
C ALA A 121 16.19 -10.12 -4.40
N GLY A 122 15.59 -9.00 -4.84
CA GLY A 122 14.51 -8.96 -5.82
C GLY A 122 13.11 -9.17 -5.26
N PHE A 123 12.93 -9.15 -3.94
CA PHE A 123 11.60 -9.20 -3.32
C PHE A 123 10.92 -7.84 -3.33
N TRP A 124 9.63 -7.83 -3.50
CA TRP A 124 8.80 -6.63 -3.57
C TRP A 124 8.06 -6.40 -2.24
N GLY A 125 8.14 -5.19 -1.72
CA GLY A 125 7.28 -4.70 -0.65
C GLY A 125 6.19 -3.80 -1.22
N ASP A 126 5.11 -3.61 -0.45
CA ASP A 126 3.97 -2.81 -0.84
C ASP A 126 3.23 -2.28 0.40
N CYS A 127 3.19 -0.96 0.56
CA CYS A 127 2.63 -0.41 1.78
C CYS A 127 2.11 1.02 1.62
N THR A 128 0.83 1.20 1.87
CA THR A 128 0.24 2.53 2.07
C THR A 128 -0.04 2.80 3.53
N ARG A 129 0.32 4.01 3.98
CA ARG A 129 -0.07 4.56 5.28
C ARG A 129 -0.50 6.01 5.12
N CYS A 130 -1.39 6.44 6.01
CA CYS A 130 -1.84 7.83 6.10
C CYS A 130 -1.46 8.46 7.44
N ARG A 131 -1.35 9.79 7.44
CA ARG A 131 -1.20 10.61 8.63
C ARG A 131 -2.08 11.85 8.55
N VAL A 132 -2.78 12.16 9.63
CA VAL A 132 -3.55 13.40 9.75
C VAL A 132 -2.65 14.49 10.31
N ILE A 133 -2.69 15.66 9.70
CA ILE A 133 -1.95 16.87 10.08
C ILE A 133 -2.91 17.89 10.70
N GLY A 134 -2.51 18.45 11.83
CA GLY A 134 -3.27 19.48 12.55
C GLY A 134 -4.51 18.95 13.26
N ASP A 135 -5.40 19.88 13.66
CA ASP A 135 -6.66 19.57 14.33
C ASP A 135 -7.73 19.23 13.27
N TYR A 136 -7.87 17.94 12.96
CA TYR A 136 -8.77 17.41 11.94
C TYR A 136 -9.48 16.14 12.43
N PRO A 137 -10.39 16.27 13.42
CA PRO A 137 -11.02 15.13 14.07
C PRO A 137 -11.82 14.23 13.13
N GLU A 138 -12.43 14.78 12.06
CA GLU A 138 -13.15 13.99 11.07
C GLU A 138 -12.20 13.07 10.29
N ALA A 139 -11.02 13.57 9.91
CA ALA A 139 -10.01 12.76 9.22
C ALA A 139 -9.38 11.72 10.17
N VAL A 140 -9.15 12.08 11.43
CA VAL A 140 -8.69 11.11 12.45
C VAL A 140 -9.70 9.98 12.62
N SER A 141 -11.01 10.31 12.67
CA SER A 141 -12.05 9.29 12.74
C SER A 141 -12.10 8.43 11.48
N ALA A 142 -12.05 9.03 10.29
CA ALA A 142 -12.09 8.29 9.03
C ALA A 142 -10.90 7.31 8.92
N LEU A 143 -9.68 7.78 9.22
CA LEU A 143 -8.48 6.93 9.16
C LEU A 143 -8.55 5.78 10.17
N ARG A 144 -8.84 6.08 11.44
CA ARG A 144 -8.97 5.07 12.50
C ARG A 144 -10.00 4.00 12.15
N ASP A 145 -11.16 4.43 11.65
CA ASP A 145 -12.27 3.52 11.36
C ASP A 145 -11.93 2.66 10.12
N LEU A 146 -11.31 3.24 9.06
CA LEU A 146 -10.83 2.46 7.92
C LEU A 146 -9.81 1.40 8.35
N GLU A 147 -8.81 1.78 9.16
CA GLU A 147 -7.80 0.85 9.68
C GLU A 147 -8.45 -0.29 10.48
N ALA A 148 -9.40 0.02 11.37
CA ALA A 148 -10.11 -0.99 12.16
C ALA A 148 -10.87 -1.99 11.27
N LEU A 149 -11.66 -1.49 10.32
CA LEU A 149 -12.44 -2.31 9.38
C LEU A 149 -11.54 -3.14 8.44
N HIS A 150 -10.39 -2.59 8.06
CA HIS A 150 -9.38 -3.30 7.29
C HIS A 150 -8.84 -4.51 8.08
N TYR A 151 -8.38 -4.32 9.32
CA TYR A 151 -7.86 -5.42 10.13
C TYR A 151 -8.94 -6.46 10.45
N GLU A 152 -10.17 -6.05 10.75
CA GLU A 152 -11.30 -6.98 10.90
C GLU A 152 -11.56 -7.81 9.62
N THR A 153 -11.31 -7.22 8.45
CA THR A 153 -11.40 -7.93 7.16
C THR A 153 -10.25 -8.92 7.01
N LEU A 154 -9.02 -8.52 7.32
CA LEU A 154 -7.84 -9.37 7.24
C LEU A 154 -7.92 -10.59 8.18
N GLU A 155 -8.56 -10.46 9.34
CA GLU A 155 -8.81 -11.58 10.26
C GLU A 155 -9.68 -12.70 9.64
N LYS A 156 -10.40 -12.42 8.56
CA LYS A 156 -11.23 -13.41 7.85
C LYS A 156 -10.49 -14.11 6.71
N CYS A 157 -9.25 -13.69 6.41
CA CYS A 157 -8.44 -14.33 5.40
C CYS A 157 -8.20 -15.80 5.73
N ARG A 158 -8.36 -16.66 4.73
CA ARG A 158 -8.07 -18.10 4.82
C ARG A 158 -7.42 -18.61 3.54
N PRO A 159 -6.64 -19.67 3.62
CA PRO A 159 -6.00 -20.28 2.46
C PRO A 159 -6.98 -20.58 1.32
N GLY A 160 -6.66 -20.14 0.11
CA GLY A 160 -7.49 -20.36 -1.07
C GLY A 160 -8.84 -19.64 -1.09
N MET A 161 -9.02 -18.63 -0.23
CA MET A 161 -10.20 -17.75 -0.29
C MET A 161 -10.30 -17.11 -1.67
N PRO A 162 -11.46 -17.12 -2.35
CA PRO A 162 -11.65 -16.38 -3.59
C PRO A 162 -11.49 -14.87 -3.37
N ALA A 163 -10.88 -14.17 -4.33
CA ALA A 163 -10.63 -12.73 -4.20
C ALA A 163 -11.94 -11.93 -4.05
N ASN A 164 -12.99 -12.29 -4.79
CA ASN A 164 -14.31 -11.65 -4.68
C ASN A 164 -14.98 -11.85 -3.32
N GLU A 165 -14.66 -12.92 -2.60
CA GLU A 165 -15.16 -13.13 -1.25
C GLU A 165 -14.54 -12.14 -0.27
N LEU A 166 -13.21 -11.92 -0.33
CA LEU A 166 -12.54 -10.91 0.48
C LEU A 166 -13.05 -9.50 0.16
N PHE A 167 -13.24 -9.19 -1.13
CA PHE A 167 -13.87 -7.94 -1.57
C PHE A 167 -15.25 -7.76 -0.92
N GLY A 168 -16.11 -8.79 -1.00
CA GLY A 168 -17.45 -8.75 -0.40
C GLY A 168 -17.43 -8.54 1.11
N LEU A 169 -16.49 -9.16 1.82
CA LEU A 169 -16.31 -8.97 3.26
C LEU A 169 -15.85 -7.56 3.61
N SER A 170 -14.98 -6.96 2.80
CA SER A 170 -14.56 -5.57 2.95
C SER A 170 -15.72 -4.60 2.69
N ALA A 171 -16.41 -4.76 1.56
CA ALA A 171 -17.54 -3.90 1.20
C ALA A 171 -18.67 -3.93 2.24
N GLN A 172 -18.99 -5.11 2.80
CA GLN A 172 -20.00 -5.27 3.87
C GLN A 172 -19.65 -4.52 5.16
N ARG A 173 -18.37 -4.22 5.38
CA ARG A 173 -17.90 -3.44 6.53
C ARG A 173 -17.82 -1.95 6.21
N LEU A 174 -17.27 -1.60 5.06
CA LEU A 174 -17.01 -0.21 4.69
C LEU A 174 -18.27 0.58 4.36
N MET A 175 -19.18 0.00 3.56
CA MET A 175 -20.38 0.72 3.09
C MET A 175 -21.34 1.16 4.20
N PRO A 176 -21.65 0.35 5.22
CA PRO A 176 -22.51 0.78 6.33
C PRO A 176 -21.92 1.93 7.16
N GLU A 177 -20.59 2.06 7.17
CA GLU A 177 -19.85 3.13 7.86
C GLU A 177 -19.69 4.39 6.99
N GLY A 178 -20.33 4.41 5.82
CA GLY A 178 -20.33 5.57 4.92
C GLY A 178 -19.09 5.73 4.05
N PHE A 179 -18.26 4.68 3.93
CA PHE A 179 -17.13 4.71 3.03
C PHE A 179 -17.52 4.38 1.59
N GLU A 180 -16.97 5.15 0.67
CA GLU A 180 -17.04 4.92 -0.78
C GLU A 180 -15.65 4.57 -1.30
N LEU A 181 -15.51 3.47 -2.07
CA LEU A 181 -14.24 3.10 -2.69
C LEU A 181 -13.85 4.12 -3.76
N LEU A 182 -12.58 4.51 -3.76
CA LEU A 182 -12.02 5.49 -4.69
C LEU A 182 -11.18 4.86 -5.81
N ASP A 183 -10.82 3.57 -5.69
CA ASP A 183 -10.04 2.91 -6.73
C ASP A 183 -10.78 2.91 -8.07
N LEU A 184 -10.08 3.35 -9.14
CA LEU A 184 -10.66 3.51 -10.48
C LEU A 184 -11.13 2.18 -11.12
N LEU A 185 -10.57 1.06 -10.67
CA LEU A 185 -10.91 -0.29 -11.13
C LEU A 185 -11.84 -1.00 -10.16
N ALA A 186 -12.33 -0.27 -9.14
CA ALA A 186 -13.26 -0.78 -8.12
C ALA A 186 -12.74 -2.04 -7.41
N ASN A 187 -11.46 -2.06 -7.06
CA ASN A 187 -10.82 -3.15 -6.31
C ASN A 187 -10.35 -2.68 -4.92
N ILE A 188 -9.91 -3.61 -4.10
CA ILE A 188 -9.30 -3.38 -2.80
C ILE A 188 -7.94 -4.05 -2.69
N GLY A 189 -7.25 -4.25 -3.80
CA GLY A 189 -5.93 -4.84 -3.82
C GLY A 189 -5.66 -5.76 -4.98
N HIS A 190 -4.49 -6.39 -4.95
CA HIS A 190 -4.00 -7.19 -6.08
C HIS A 190 -3.00 -8.26 -5.65
N SER A 191 -2.76 -9.21 -6.54
CA SER A 191 -1.72 -10.21 -6.38
C SER A 191 -0.33 -9.62 -6.62
N LEU A 192 0.65 -10.00 -5.79
CA LEU A 192 2.09 -9.84 -6.08
C LEU A 192 2.70 -11.11 -6.67
N THR A 193 1.90 -11.89 -7.39
CA THR A 193 2.36 -13.11 -8.05
C THR A 193 3.32 -12.79 -9.20
N PRO A 194 4.46 -13.49 -9.31
CA PRO A 194 5.41 -13.28 -10.40
C PRO A 194 4.75 -13.33 -11.79
N GLY A 195 5.02 -12.32 -12.62
CA GLY A 195 4.55 -12.24 -14.00
C GLY A 195 3.10 -11.79 -14.21
N ALA A 196 2.33 -11.65 -13.16
CA ALA A 196 0.92 -11.22 -13.27
C ALA A 196 0.57 -10.04 -12.38
N ALA A 197 1.48 -9.54 -11.61
CA ALA A 197 1.36 -8.43 -10.68
C ALA A 197 -0.03 -7.74 -10.65
N TYR A 198 -0.07 -6.51 -10.28
CA TYR A 198 -1.25 -5.67 -10.14
C TYR A 198 -2.12 -5.49 -11.42
N LEU A 199 -1.63 -5.87 -12.61
CA LEU A 199 -2.34 -5.60 -13.86
C LEU A 199 -3.45 -6.60 -14.20
N HIS A 200 -3.51 -7.78 -13.57
CA HIS A 200 -4.36 -8.86 -14.04
C HIS A 200 -5.06 -9.67 -12.96
N ASN A 201 -4.87 -9.38 -11.69
CA ASN A 201 -5.42 -10.20 -10.62
C ASN A 201 -5.77 -9.34 -9.41
N PHE A 202 -6.89 -8.62 -9.55
CA PHE A 202 -7.38 -7.70 -8.52
C PHE A 202 -8.31 -8.40 -7.53
N ILE A 203 -8.39 -7.84 -6.32
CA ILE A 203 -9.39 -8.21 -5.33
C ILE A 203 -10.63 -7.36 -5.62
N ASP A 204 -11.50 -7.84 -6.50
CA ASP A 204 -12.71 -7.16 -6.96
C ASP A 204 -13.94 -8.07 -6.90
N ALA A 205 -15.11 -7.51 -7.18
CA ALA A 205 -16.39 -8.23 -7.09
C ALA A 205 -16.53 -9.39 -8.07
N GLY A 206 -15.76 -9.42 -9.17
CA GLY A 206 -15.86 -10.43 -10.23
C GLY A 206 -14.78 -11.49 -10.18
N ASN A 207 -13.74 -11.33 -9.38
CA ASN A 207 -12.58 -12.22 -9.39
C ASN A 207 -12.75 -13.43 -8.46
N GLU A 208 -13.05 -14.58 -9.04
CA GLU A 208 -13.18 -15.86 -8.31
C GLU A 208 -11.84 -16.59 -8.09
N THR A 209 -10.71 -15.99 -8.45
CA THR A 209 -9.39 -16.61 -8.29
C THR A 209 -9.12 -16.94 -6.83
N PRO A 210 -8.77 -18.19 -6.48
CA PRO A 210 -8.33 -18.55 -5.15
C PRO A 210 -7.01 -17.84 -4.83
N MET A 211 -6.97 -17.14 -3.71
CA MET A 211 -5.77 -16.42 -3.28
C MET A 211 -4.75 -17.37 -2.65
N TRP A 212 -3.55 -17.39 -3.23
CA TRP A 212 -2.38 -18.12 -2.76
C TRP A 212 -1.14 -17.23 -2.90
N GLY A 213 -0.22 -17.31 -1.95
CA GLY A 213 0.99 -16.49 -1.96
C GLY A 213 0.75 -15.07 -1.49
N ALA A 214 1.49 -14.10 -2.03
CA ALA A 214 1.46 -12.70 -1.61
C ALA A 214 0.35 -11.91 -2.32
N TRP A 215 -0.47 -11.22 -1.53
CA TRP A 215 -1.50 -10.31 -1.99
C TRP A 215 -1.47 -9.01 -1.20
N ALA A 216 -1.48 -7.89 -1.89
CA ALA A 216 -1.75 -6.59 -1.28
C ALA A 216 -3.25 -6.47 -1.03
N VAL A 217 -3.63 -6.05 0.18
CA VAL A 217 -5.00 -5.72 0.54
C VAL A 217 -5.01 -4.27 0.96
N GLU A 218 -5.71 -3.40 0.19
CA GLU A 218 -5.46 -1.96 0.20
C GLU A 218 -6.75 -1.13 0.00
N PRO A 219 -7.75 -1.22 0.87
CA PRO A 219 -8.95 -0.42 0.69
C PRO A 219 -8.62 1.07 0.65
N PHE A 220 -8.85 1.66 -0.53
CA PHE A 220 -8.74 3.08 -0.79
C PHE A 220 -10.14 3.68 -0.83
N ALA A 221 -10.50 4.51 0.14
CA ALA A 221 -11.88 4.92 0.33
C ALA A 221 -11.99 6.36 0.84
N ALA A 222 -13.15 6.98 0.62
CA ALA A 222 -13.50 8.27 1.21
C ALA A 222 -14.76 8.16 2.07
N ARG A 223 -14.80 8.97 3.12
CA ARG A 223 -15.99 9.23 3.94
C ARG A 223 -16.14 10.74 4.13
N ASP A 224 -17.32 11.27 3.81
CA ASP A 224 -17.60 12.72 3.87
C ASP A 224 -16.58 13.58 3.09
N GLY A 225 -16.10 13.05 1.95
CA GLY A 225 -15.11 13.73 1.12
C GLY A 225 -13.67 13.68 1.65
N ILE A 226 -13.39 12.91 2.70
CA ILE A 226 -12.06 12.69 3.25
C ILE A 226 -11.54 11.35 2.76
N ALA A 227 -10.52 11.39 1.91
CA ALA A 227 -9.89 10.20 1.35
C ALA A 227 -8.78 9.68 2.27
N VAL A 228 -8.79 8.37 2.51
CA VAL A 228 -7.81 7.63 3.30
C VAL A 228 -7.55 6.27 2.67
N LYS A 229 -6.36 5.72 2.89
CA LYS A 229 -5.96 4.40 2.40
C LYS A 229 -5.13 3.71 3.48
N VAL A 230 -5.26 2.40 3.58
CA VAL A 230 -4.40 1.53 4.37
C VAL A 230 -4.09 0.29 3.54
N GLU A 231 -2.88 -0.23 3.66
CA GLU A 231 -2.46 -1.39 2.89
C GLU A 231 -1.53 -2.29 3.68
N ASP A 232 -1.80 -3.56 3.63
CA ASP A 232 -0.91 -4.59 4.15
C ASP A 232 -0.79 -5.76 3.17
N LEU A 233 0.40 -6.37 3.08
CA LEU A 233 0.55 -7.63 2.40
C LEU A 233 0.03 -8.77 3.27
N VAL A 234 -0.69 -9.69 2.65
CA VAL A 234 -1.11 -10.96 3.24
C VAL A 234 -0.48 -12.11 2.48
N TRP A 235 0.17 -13.00 3.20
CA TRP A 235 0.60 -14.28 2.67
C TRP A 235 -0.51 -15.30 2.85
N PHE A 236 -1.11 -15.75 1.75
CA PHE A 236 -2.05 -16.87 1.73
C PHE A 236 -1.26 -18.16 1.58
N GLY A 237 -0.84 -18.71 2.72
CA GLY A 237 -0.06 -19.94 2.77
C GLY A 237 -0.93 -21.20 2.65
N ARG A 238 -0.28 -22.37 2.68
CA ARG A 238 -0.97 -23.67 2.53
C ARG A 238 -2.07 -23.88 3.57
N ASP A 239 -1.80 -23.57 4.84
CA ASP A 239 -2.69 -23.89 5.96
C ASP A 239 -3.14 -22.68 6.75
N THR A 240 -2.45 -21.56 6.61
CA THR A 240 -2.71 -20.32 7.35
C THR A 240 -2.48 -19.10 6.48
N CYS A 241 -3.11 -17.97 6.83
CA CYS A 241 -2.77 -16.66 6.32
C CYS A 241 -1.92 -15.90 7.34
N GLN A 242 -1.00 -15.06 6.85
CA GLN A 242 -0.14 -14.23 7.67
C GLN A 242 -0.12 -12.80 7.13
N ILE A 243 -0.46 -11.83 7.97
CA ILE A 243 -0.30 -10.40 7.68
C ILE A 243 1.18 -10.07 7.88
N LEU A 244 1.80 -9.42 6.89
CA LEU A 244 3.24 -9.09 6.86
C LEU A 244 3.50 -7.65 7.28
#